data_2bb462dc775446dcad7765362ec30223
#
_entry.id   2bb462dc775446dcad7765362ec30223
#
_cell.length_a   1.000
_cell.length_b   1.000
_cell.length_c   1.000
_cell.angle_alpha   90.00
_cell.angle_beta   90.00
_cell.angle_gamma   90.00
#
_symmetry.space_group_name_H-M   'P 1'
#
loop_
_entity.id
_entity.type
_entity.pdbx_description
1 polymer ?
#
loop_
_entity_poly.entity_id
_entity_poly.type
_entity_poly.pdbx_seq_one_letter_code
_entity_poly.pdbx_strand_id
1 'polypeptide(L)'
;MPDIEVVPPEGPIPLSRLAPERALRRVDRYDRRARLIAIESLTPTGTVRLEFEVIDDQPFEYEPGHFVGITAEVEGFGRRRSPYCIVSPPNDQRTFRLLVRLVPEGPLSIYLASLQVGDVIPFRGPSGRSMVPKEDADEELVLLGTGVGVGVLMALVEHLATTGFDRPVSLYWGLRLAEDLCLVDELDELARRHPWFAWLASLSQPPPGWEGLRGRLTESVPPLLATLGGKRYVLVGNGAMIEEMAVALSDLGVDGTLIHEEVYFNVRHRPDPQVLSDIRARFVASDLFSPHAHQQTGGLLSLEKPIAARRQARNGAEGGSVPPGWQE
;
A
#
# COMPACT_ATOMS: atom_id res chain seq x y z
N MET A 1 17.02 -0.73 -38.95
CA MET A 1 16.02 -1.45 -38.12
C MET A 1 14.76 -0.62 -38.18
N PRO A 2 13.59 -1.16 -38.56
CA PRO A 2 12.38 -0.37 -38.60
C PRO A 2 11.92 -0.05 -37.19
N ASP A 3 11.59 1.21 -36.95
CA ASP A 3 10.99 1.71 -35.72
C ASP A 3 9.66 1.00 -35.48
N ILE A 4 9.56 0.27 -34.34
CA ILE A 4 8.31 -0.32 -33.91
C ILE A 4 7.54 0.79 -33.19
N GLU A 5 6.59 1.39 -33.90
CA GLU A 5 5.62 2.33 -33.35
C GLU A 5 4.73 1.58 -32.34
N VAL A 6 5.01 1.77 -31.05
CA VAL A 6 4.18 1.22 -29.97
C VAL A 6 2.94 2.10 -29.85
N VAL A 7 1.87 1.72 -30.53
CA VAL A 7 0.56 2.33 -30.37
C VAL A 7 0.04 1.96 -28.97
N PRO A 8 -0.22 2.94 -28.08
CA PRO A 8 -0.82 2.64 -26.77
C PRO A 8 -2.23 2.09 -26.99
N PRO A 9 -2.68 1.08 -26.21
CA PRO A 9 -4.02 0.54 -26.33
C PRO A 9 -5.06 1.62 -26.03
N GLU A 10 -5.97 1.85 -26.96
CA GLU A 10 -7.12 2.73 -26.79
C GLU A 10 -8.08 2.16 -25.73
N GLY A 11 -8.22 2.83 -24.61
CA GLY A 11 -9.19 2.54 -23.54
C GLY A 11 -8.67 1.64 -22.42
N PRO A 12 -9.45 1.51 -21.31
CA PRO A 12 -9.09 0.64 -20.19
C PRO A 12 -8.99 -0.81 -20.68
N ILE A 13 -7.89 -1.49 -20.31
CA ILE A 13 -7.68 -2.90 -20.66
C ILE A 13 -8.82 -3.69 -20.02
N PRO A 14 -9.71 -4.31 -20.81
CA PRO A 14 -10.78 -5.11 -20.23
C PRO A 14 -10.19 -6.26 -19.43
N LEU A 15 -10.63 -6.43 -18.18
CA LEU A 15 -10.15 -7.48 -17.26
C LEU A 15 -10.16 -8.88 -17.88
N SER A 16 -11.09 -9.14 -18.81
CA SER A 16 -11.18 -10.38 -19.59
C SER A 16 -9.97 -10.70 -20.48
N ARG A 17 -9.16 -9.71 -20.85
CA ARG A 17 -7.92 -9.93 -21.63
C ARG A 17 -6.72 -10.39 -20.78
N LEU A 18 -6.82 -10.31 -19.46
CA LEU A 18 -5.75 -10.68 -18.54
C LEU A 18 -5.90 -12.09 -17.96
N ALA A 19 -7.00 -12.77 -18.24
CA ALA A 19 -7.35 -14.02 -17.57
C ALA A 19 -7.36 -15.24 -18.52
N PRO A 20 -6.46 -16.21 -18.34
CA PRO A 20 -6.71 -17.58 -18.77
C PRO A 20 -7.75 -18.26 -17.85
N GLU A 21 -8.32 -19.38 -18.30
CA GLU A 21 -9.39 -20.13 -17.64
C GLU A 21 -9.29 -20.27 -16.12
N ARG A 22 -10.45 -20.26 -15.43
CA ARG A 22 -10.63 -20.27 -13.97
C ARG A 22 -9.68 -21.25 -13.27
N ALA A 23 -8.77 -20.73 -12.47
CA ALA A 23 -7.90 -21.55 -11.61
C ALA A 23 -8.73 -22.38 -10.62
N LEU A 24 -8.58 -23.70 -10.64
CA LEU A 24 -9.25 -24.61 -9.72
C LEU A 24 -8.84 -24.34 -8.26
N ARG A 25 -9.84 -24.13 -7.40
CA ARG A 25 -9.63 -23.71 -6.01
C ARG A 25 -9.46 -24.93 -5.09
N ARG A 26 -8.26 -25.10 -4.54
CA ARG A 26 -8.06 -25.94 -3.37
C ARG A 26 -8.17 -25.07 -2.11
N VAL A 27 -9.27 -25.18 -1.38
CA VAL A 27 -9.48 -24.46 -0.11
C VAL A 27 -8.79 -25.23 1.01
N ASP A 28 -7.88 -24.57 1.72
CA ASP A 28 -7.24 -25.13 2.91
C ASP A 28 -8.22 -25.03 4.11
N ARG A 29 -8.18 -26.01 5.01
CA ARG A 29 -9.09 -26.16 6.16
C ARG A 29 -9.11 -24.95 7.11
N TYR A 30 -8.09 -24.09 7.02
CA TYR A 30 -7.90 -22.91 7.88
C TYR A 30 -8.13 -21.59 7.16
N ASP A 31 -8.49 -21.61 5.89
CA ASP A 31 -8.72 -20.37 5.15
C ASP A 31 -10.16 -19.89 5.40
N ARG A 32 -10.30 -18.61 5.72
CA ARG A 32 -11.58 -17.91 5.76
C ARG A 32 -12.12 -17.74 4.35
N ARG A 33 -13.40 -17.41 4.21
CA ARG A 33 -14.05 -17.23 2.91
C ARG A 33 -14.70 -15.87 2.79
N ALA A 34 -14.46 -15.22 1.65
CA ALA A 34 -15.13 -13.98 1.29
C ALA A 34 -15.67 -14.07 -0.13
N ARG A 35 -16.83 -13.45 -0.35
CA ARG A 35 -17.48 -13.30 -1.65
C ARG A 35 -17.14 -11.94 -2.23
N LEU A 36 -16.72 -11.89 -3.47
CA LEU A 36 -16.54 -10.65 -4.20
C LEU A 36 -17.93 -10.07 -4.53
N ILE A 37 -18.23 -8.88 -4.02
CA ILE A 37 -19.53 -8.22 -4.19
C ILE A 37 -19.48 -7.03 -5.16
N ALA A 38 -18.31 -6.41 -5.34
CA ALA A 38 -18.13 -5.34 -6.31
C ALA A 38 -16.71 -5.31 -6.90
N ILE A 39 -16.60 -4.86 -8.15
CA ILE A 39 -15.35 -4.58 -8.88
C ILE A 39 -15.51 -3.22 -9.54
N GLU A 40 -14.56 -2.33 -9.29
CA GLU A 40 -14.51 -1.01 -9.91
C GLU A 40 -13.14 -0.76 -10.52
N SER A 41 -13.10 -0.38 -11.81
CA SER A 41 -11.87 0.06 -12.47
C SER A 41 -11.69 1.55 -12.22
N LEU A 42 -10.62 1.93 -11.53
CA LEU A 42 -10.41 3.31 -11.10
C LEU A 42 -9.46 4.09 -12.03
N THR A 43 -8.52 3.39 -12.69
CA THR A 43 -7.58 4.05 -13.59
C THR A 43 -7.39 3.25 -14.88
N PRO A 44 -7.11 3.91 -16.01
CA PRO A 44 -6.78 3.23 -17.26
C PRO A 44 -5.49 2.40 -17.15
N THR A 45 -4.65 2.72 -16.18
CA THR A 45 -3.38 2.05 -15.91
C THR A 45 -3.53 0.76 -15.10
N GLY A 46 -4.75 0.35 -14.74
CA GLY A 46 -5.06 -0.95 -14.12
C GLY A 46 -5.11 -0.93 -12.58
N THR A 47 -5.46 0.20 -11.96
CA THR A 47 -5.85 0.22 -10.55
C THR A 47 -7.31 -0.13 -10.43
N VAL A 48 -7.64 -1.12 -9.58
CA VAL A 48 -9.00 -1.59 -9.35
C VAL A 48 -9.31 -1.57 -7.85
N ARG A 49 -10.57 -1.31 -7.53
CA ARG A 49 -11.14 -1.49 -6.19
C ARG A 49 -11.98 -2.75 -6.18
N LEU A 50 -11.71 -3.64 -5.24
CA LEU A 50 -12.43 -4.90 -5.05
C LEU A 50 -13.11 -4.85 -3.69
N GLU A 51 -14.39 -5.16 -3.62
CA GLU A 51 -15.13 -5.23 -2.36
C GLU A 51 -15.60 -6.66 -2.10
N PHE A 52 -15.35 -7.11 -0.87
CA PHE A 52 -15.63 -8.46 -0.42
C PHE A 52 -16.54 -8.48 0.80
N GLU A 53 -17.46 -9.44 0.83
CA GLU A 53 -18.26 -9.82 1.99
C GLU A 53 -17.70 -11.10 2.62
N VAL A 54 -17.41 -11.08 3.92
CA VAL A 54 -16.98 -12.26 4.67
C VAL A 54 -18.18 -13.17 4.93
N ILE A 55 -18.13 -14.41 4.43
CA ILE A 55 -19.25 -15.36 4.42
C ILE A 55 -19.07 -16.55 5.38
N ASP A 56 -17.99 -16.59 6.15
CA ASP A 56 -17.83 -17.54 7.27
C ASP A 56 -18.42 -16.97 8.56
N ASP A 57 -18.59 -17.80 9.59
CA ASP A 57 -19.21 -17.43 10.86
C ASP A 57 -18.22 -16.86 11.89
N GLN A 58 -16.93 -16.71 11.53
CA GLN A 58 -15.93 -16.19 12.46
C GLN A 58 -16.02 -14.65 12.55
N PRO A 59 -15.77 -14.05 13.72
CA PRO A 59 -15.68 -12.60 13.87
C PRO A 59 -14.72 -11.97 12.84
N PHE A 60 -15.08 -10.82 12.30
CA PHE A 60 -14.25 -10.07 11.37
C PHE A 60 -14.14 -8.63 11.83
N GLU A 61 -13.16 -8.41 12.69
CA GLU A 61 -12.86 -7.10 13.26
C GLU A 61 -11.46 -6.68 12.82
N TYR A 62 -11.31 -5.45 12.37
CA TYR A 62 -10.04 -4.92 11.91
C TYR A 62 -9.94 -3.42 12.19
N GLU A 63 -8.73 -2.89 12.07
CA GLU A 63 -8.43 -1.47 12.16
C GLU A 63 -7.65 -1.03 10.91
N PRO A 64 -7.65 0.27 10.56
CA PRO A 64 -6.76 0.78 9.52
C PRO A 64 -5.30 0.35 9.74
N GLY A 65 -4.66 -0.17 8.70
CA GLY A 65 -3.35 -0.80 8.76
C GLY A 65 -3.38 -2.33 8.76
N HIS A 66 -4.53 -2.95 9.04
CA HIS A 66 -4.67 -4.39 8.89
C HIS A 66 -4.75 -4.81 7.42
N PHE A 67 -4.34 -6.04 7.14
CA PHE A 67 -4.35 -6.65 5.82
C PHE A 67 -4.98 -8.04 5.84
N VAL A 68 -5.33 -8.54 4.67
CA VAL A 68 -5.72 -9.93 4.43
C VAL A 68 -4.70 -10.62 3.53
N GLY A 69 -4.42 -11.89 3.80
CA GLY A 69 -3.58 -12.74 2.95
C GLY A 69 -4.44 -13.51 1.96
N ILE A 70 -4.42 -13.13 0.69
CA ILE A 70 -5.11 -13.86 -0.38
C ILE A 70 -4.23 -14.97 -0.89
N THR A 71 -4.79 -16.18 -0.99
CA THR A 71 -4.12 -17.37 -1.52
C THR A 71 -4.85 -17.84 -2.75
N ALA A 72 -4.13 -18.11 -3.83
CA ALA A 72 -4.67 -18.69 -5.05
C ALA A 72 -3.75 -19.75 -5.64
N GLU A 73 -4.35 -20.71 -6.31
CA GLU A 73 -3.65 -21.60 -7.25
C GLU A 73 -3.65 -20.88 -8.60
N VAL A 74 -2.49 -20.59 -9.15
CA VAL A 74 -2.36 -19.83 -10.40
C VAL A 74 -1.68 -20.73 -11.44
N GLU A 75 -2.32 -20.91 -12.59
CA GLU A 75 -1.79 -21.75 -13.66
C GLU A 75 -0.37 -21.29 -14.06
N GLY A 76 0.52 -22.25 -14.22
CA GLY A 76 1.94 -22.00 -14.51
C GLY A 76 2.78 -21.50 -13.35
N PHE A 77 2.16 -21.08 -12.22
CA PHE A 77 2.85 -20.54 -11.06
C PHE A 77 2.62 -21.36 -9.79
N GLY A 78 1.61 -22.25 -9.77
CA GLY A 78 1.21 -23.00 -8.57
C GLY A 78 0.61 -22.09 -7.48
N ARG A 79 0.63 -22.59 -6.24
CA ARG A 79 0.05 -21.87 -5.10
C ARG A 79 0.84 -20.61 -4.78
N ARG A 80 0.15 -19.46 -4.77
CA ARG A 80 0.69 -18.14 -4.44
C ARG A 80 -0.11 -17.50 -3.33
N ARG A 81 0.56 -16.70 -2.50
CA ARG A 81 -0.06 -15.93 -1.44
C ARG A 81 0.57 -14.54 -1.40
N SER A 82 -0.27 -13.52 -1.22
CA SER A 82 0.18 -12.13 -0.98
C SER A 82 -0.74 -11.42 -0.02
N PRO A 83 -0.19 -10.56 0.85
CA PRO A 83 -0.97 -9.67 1.68
C PRO A 83 -1.51 -8.50 0.84
N TYR A 84 -2.70 -8.06 1.21
CA TYR A 84 -3.37 -6.88 0.67
C TYR A 84 -3.96 -6.09 1.83
N CYS A 85 -3.54 -4.83 1.98
CA CYS A 85 -4.09 -3.97 3.02
C CYS A 85 -5.57 -3.72 2.79
N ILE A 86 -6.33 -3.71 3.88
CA ILE A 86 -7.72 -3.33 3.88
C ILE A 86 -7.79 -1.81 3.72
N VAL A 87 -8.56 -1.34 2.72
CA VAL A 87 -8.68 0.08 2.37
C VAL A 87 -10.08 0.63 2.63
N SER A 88 -10.83 -0.01 3.51
CA SER A 88 -12.12 0.48 4.02
C SER A 88 -12.00 0.73 5.52
N PRO A 89 -12.75 1.68 6.09
CA PRO A 89 -12.89 1.77 7.54
C PRO A 89 -13.58 0.53 8.10
N PRO A 90 -13.36 0.18 9.39
CA PRO A 90 -14.10 -0.86 10.06
C PRO A 90 -15.61 -0.65 9.95
N ASN A 91 -16.36 -1.74 9.79
CA ASN A 91 -17.82 -1.69 9.65
C ASN A 91 -18.49 -2.96 10.19
N ASP A 92 -19.77 -2.86 10.52
CA ASP A 92 -20.58 -3.97 11.05
C ASP A 92 -21.09 -4.91 9.95
N GLN A 93 -20.93 -4.57 8.68
CA GLN A 93 -21.42 -5.33 7.54
C GLN A 93 -20.52 -6.52 7.19
N ARG A 94 -19.39 -6.66 7.89
CA ARG A 94 -18.38 -7.70 7.61
C ARG A 94 -17.85 -7.65 6.18
N THR A 95 -17.75 -6.44 5.62
CA THR A 95 -17.18 -6.18 4.31
C THR A 95 -15.79 -5.58 4.43
N PHE A 96 -14.97 -5.77 3.41
CA PHE A 96 -13.70 -5.07 3.27
C PHE A 96 -13.39 -4.76 1.82
N ARG A 97 -12.68 -3.66 1.60
CA ARG A 97 -12.22 -3.24 0.28
C ARG A 97 -10.72 -3.40 0.16
N LEU A 98 -10.28 -3.73 -1.05
CA LEU A 98 -8.88 -3.76 -1.46
C LEU A 98 -8.68 -2.82 -2.63
N LEU A 99 -7.58 -2.07 -2.62
CA LEU A 99 -7.12 -1.27 -3.75
C LEU A 99 -5.89 -1.94 -4.36
N VAL A 100 -6.00 -2.39 -5.59
CA VAL A 100 -4.99 -3.23 -6.23
C VAL A 100 -4.53 -2.62 -7.55
N ARG A 101 -3.22 -2.45 -7.70
CA ARG A 101 -2.61 -2.22 -9.01
C ARG A 101 -2.37 -3.57 -9.67
N LEU A 102 -3.08 -3.86 -10.73
CA LEU A 102 -2.89 -5.08 -11.51
C LEU A 102 -1.58 -5.01 -12.30
N VAL A 103 -0.71 -5.98 -12.08
CA VAL A 103 0.57 -6.13 -12.79
C VAL A 103 0.44 -7.35 -13.69
N PRO A 104 0.56 -7.20 -15.02
CA PRO A 104 0.29 -8.28 -15.98
C PRO A 104 1.07 -9.59 -15.72
N GLU A 105 2.32 -9.49 -15.26
CA GLU A 105 3.16 -10.66 -14.96
C GLU A 105 3.02 -11.15 -13.51
N GLY A 106 2.22 -10.47 -12.69
CA GLY A 106 2.02 -10.81 -11.28
C GLY A 106 1.01 -11.95 -11.12
N PRO A 107 1.39 -13.14 -10.58
CA PRO A 107 0.49 -14.27 -10.46
C PRO A 107 -0.83 -13.94 -9.74
N LEU A 108 -0.75 -13.21 -8.62
CA LEU A 108 -1.94 -12.81 -7.87
C LEU A 108 -2.74 -11.70 -8.60
N SER A 109 -2.09 -10.86 -9.40
CA SER A 109 -2.78 -9.89 -10.26
C SER A 109 -3.61 -10.59 -11.34
N ILE A 110 -3.03 -11.61 -11.98
CA ILE A 110 -3.75 -12.48 -12.96
C ILE A 110 -4.98 -13.09 -12.29
N TYR A 111 -4.80 -13.69 -11.10
CA TYR A 111 -5.91 -14.28 -10.35
C TYR A 111 -6.99 -13.25 -10.01
N LEU A 112 -6.62 -12.11 -9.42
CA LEU A 112 -7.58 -11.08 -9.03
C LEU A 112 -8.30 -10.46 -10.24
N ALA A 113 -7.59 -10.32 -11.38
CA ALA A 113 -8.19 -9.86 -12.62
C ALA A 113 -9.20 -10.85 -13.23
N SER A 114 -9.09 -12.15 -12.90
CA SER A 114 -10.01 -13.19 -13.37
C SER A 114 -11.29 -13.32 -12.56
N LEU A 115 -11.38 -12.67 -11.40
CA LEU A 115 -12.54 -12.74 -10.52
C LEU A 115 -13.75 -12.02 -11.12
N GLN A 116 -14.92 -12.58 -10.83
CA GLN A 116 -16.22 -12.01 -11.16
C GLN A 116 -17.04 -11.79 -9.87
N VAL A 117 -17.95 -10.82 -9.89
CA VAL A 117 -18.90 -10.63 -8.79
C VAL A 117 -19.64 -11.94 -8.52
N GLY A 118 -19.70 -12.33 -7.24
CA GLY A 118 -20.22 -13.62 -6.79
C GLY A 118 -19.16 -14.68 -6.52
N ASP A 119 -17.94 -14.51 -7.03
CA ASP A 119 -16.85 -15.45 -6.76
C ASP A 119 -16.45 -15.47 -5.28
N VAL A 120 -16.15 -16.66 -4.78
CA VAL A 120 -15.70 -16.87 -3.40
C VAL A 120 -14.21 -17.16 -3.38
N ILE A 121 -13.48 -16.39 -2.59
CA ILE A 121 -12.02 -16.53 -2.41
C ILE A 121 -11.69 -17.04 -1.01
N PRO A 122 -10.64 -17.88 -0.86
CA PRO A 122 -10.03 -18.13 0.42
C PRO A 122 -9.11 -16.98 0.82
N PHE A 123 -9.17 -16.56 2.09
CA PHE A 123 -8.25 -15.57 2.63
C PHE A 123 -7.88 -15.90 4.07
N ARG A 124 -6.89 -15.21 4.62
CA ARG A 124 -6.49 -15.25 6.03
C ARG A 124 -6.40 -13.85 6.59
N GLY A 125 -6.64 -13.72 7.87
CA GLY A 125 -6.63 -12.43 8.55
C GLY A 125 -8.01 -12.06 9.10
N PRO A 126 -8.19 -10.80 9.51
CA PRO A 126 -7.23 -9.70 9.37
C PRO A 126 -5.97 -9.90 10.23
N SER A 127 -4.88 -9.28 9.83
CA SER A 127 -3.59 -9.28 10.53
C SER A 127 -2.88 -7.95 10.29
N GLY A 128 -1.87 -7.63 11.08
CA GLY A 128 -1.09 -6.40 10.93
C GLY A 128 -1.10 -5.55 12.19
N ARG A 129 -0.57 -4.33 12.06
CA ARG A 129 -0.58 -3.33 13.13
C ARG A 129 -1.59 -2.25 12.82
N SER A 130 -2.29 -1.80 13.84
CA SER A 130 -3.11 -0.60 13.75
C SER A 130 -2.25 0.63 13.44
N MET A 131 -2.74 1.47 12.54
CA MET A 131 -2.22 2.82 12.28
C MET A 131 -2.96 3.88 13.09
N VAL A 132 -4.01 3.49 13.81
CA VAL A 132 -4.81 4.42 14.62
C VAL A 132 -3.93 4.98 15.74
N PRO A 133 -3.86 6.31 15.91
CA PRO A 133 -3.15 6.93 17.03
C PRO A 133 -3.74 6.47 18.35
N LYS A 134 -2.92 6.42 19.38
CA LYS A 134 -3.42 6.20 20.74
C LYS A 134 -4.34 7.36 21.16
N GLU A 135 -5.32 7.06 22.02
CA GLU A 135 -6.29 8.07 22.49
C GLU A 135 -5.64 9.25 23.22
N ASP A 136 -4.54 8.99 23.93
CA ASP A 136 -3.77 9.99 24.67
C ASP A 136 -2.68 10.70 23.84
N ALA A 137 -2.60 10.42 22.57
CA ALA A 137 -1.62 11.04 21.69
C ALA A 137 -2.11 12.42 21.23
N ASP A 138 -1.27 13.44 21.35
CA ASP A 138 -1.58 14.82 20.94
C ASP A 138 -0.97 15.22 19.59
N GLU A 139 -0.27 14.28 18.92
CA GLU A 139 0.46 14.60 17.70
C GLU A 139 -0.49 14.83 16.51
N GLU A 140 -0.12 15.79 15.64
CA GLU A 140 -0.65 15.91 14.30
C GLU A 140 -0.22 14.69 13.46
N LEU A 141 -1.01 14.33 12.45
CA LEU A 141 -0.67 13.23 11.56
C LEU A 141 -0.15 13.74 10.21
N VAL A 142 1.00 13.21 9.81
CA VAL A 142 1.55 13.40 8.46
C VAL A 142 1.56 12.05 7.77
N LEU A 143 0.68 11.90 6.80
CA LEU A 143 0.46 10.66 6.05
C LEU A 143 1.15 10.77 4.69
N LEU A 144 2.07 9.85 4.38
CA LEU A 144 2.81 9.84 3.12
C LEU A 144 2.58 8.50 2.42
N GLY A 145 1.88 8.53 1.30
CA GLY A 145 1.55 7.33 0.55
C GLY A 145 2.03 7.36 -0.88
N THR A 146 2.44 6.22 -1.44
CA THR A 146 2.70 6.09 -2.88
C THR A 146 1.79 5.06 -3.52
N GLY A 147 1.35 5.36 -4.74
CA GLY A 147 0.50 4.47 -5.52
C GLY A 147 -0.77 4.08 -4.76
N VAL A 148 -1.08 2.78 -4.71
CA VAL A 148 -2.27 2.25 -4.01
C VAL A 148 -2.18 2.32 -2.48
N GLY A 149 -1.03 2.72 -1.93
CA GLY A 149 -0.87 2.98 -0.50
C GLY A 149 -1.79 4.10 0.03
N VAL A 150 -2.26 4.98 -0.84
CA VAL A 150 -3.25 6.00 -0.49
C VAL A 150 -4.53 5.40 0.08
N GLY A 151 -4.94 4.21 -0.39
CA GLY A 151 -6.20 3.59 0.04
C GLY A 151 -6.25 3.29 1.53
N VAL A 152 -5.17 2.75 2.13
CA VAL A 152 -5.16 2.49 3.57
C VAL A 152 -5.04 3.78 4.38
N LEU A 153 -4.38 4.81 3.85
CA LEU A 153 -4.32 6.12 4.50
C LEU A 153 -5.68 6.82 4.47
N MET A 154 -6.42 6.70 3.36
CA MET A 154 -7.80 7.18 3.29
C MET A 154 -8.70 6.44 4.28
N ALA A 155 -8.60 5.11 4.38
CA ALA A 155 -9.34 4.34 5.36
C ALA A 155 -9.04 4.76 6.82
N LEU A 156 -7.79 5.16 7.11
CA LEU A 156 -7.43 5.74 8.40
C LEU A 156 -8.17 7.07 8.62
N VAL A 157 -8.15 7.98 7.65
CA VAL A 157 -8.84 9.28 7.74
C VAL A 157 -10.36 9.09 7.90
N GLU A 158 -10.97 8.18 7.12
CA GLU A 158 -12.38 7.82 7.25
C GLU A 158 -12.72 7.28 8.66
N HIS A 159 -11.86 6.43 9.21
CA HIS A 159 -12.03 5.92 10.57
C HIS A 159 -11.90 7.04 11.61
N LEU A 160 -10.88 7.88 11.53
CA LEU A 160 -10.69 9.02 12.44
C LEU A 160 -11.90 9.97 12.41
N ALA A 161 -12.51 10.16 11.24
CA ALA A 161 -13.72 10.97 11.10
C ALA A 161 -14.92 10.42 11.90
N THR A 162 -14.94 9.12 12.23
CA THR A 162 -16.00 8.50 13.04
C THR A 162 -15.72 8.51 14.54
N THR A 163 -14.47 8.79 14.95
CA THR A 163 -14.03 8.71 16.36
C THR A 163 -13.98 10.06 17.07
N GLY A 164 -14.41 11.14 16.41
CA GLY A 164 -14.32 12.49 16.98
C GLY A 164 -12.92 13.08 16.96
N PHE A 165 -12.04 12.56 16.12
CA PHE A 165 -10.69 13.08 15.92
C PHE A 165 -10.75 14.49 15.30
N ASP A 166 -9.98 15.43 15.85
CA ASP A 166 -10.04 16.86 15.48
C ASP A 166 -8.65 17.51 15.25
N ARG A 167 -7.58 16.72 15.41
CA ARG A 167 -6.21 17.20 15.20
C ARG A 167 -5.85 17.26 13.72
N PRO A 168 -4.92 18.15 13.31
CA PRO A 168 -4.53 18.27 11.90
C PRO A 168 -4.00 16.95 11.32
N VAL A 169 -4.50 16.61 10.13
CA VAL A 169 -4.03 15.48 9.31
C VAL A 169 -3.67 16.00 7.93
N SER A 170 -2.43 15.80 7.53
CA SER A 170 -1.95 16.13 6.18
C SER A 170 -1.58 14.87 5.43
N LEU A 171 -2.21 14.62 4.29
CA LEU A 171 -1.92 13.49 3.43
C LEU A 171 -1.18 13.96 2.16
N TYR A 172 -0.01 13.37 1.91
CA TYR A 172 0.78 13.58 0.70
C TYR A 172 0.82 12.29 -0.11
N TRP A 173 0.31 12.37 -1.33
CA TRP A 173 0.17 11.21 -2.22
C TRP A 173 1.13 11.29 -3.40
N GLY A 174 2.14 10.42 -3.44
CA GLY A 174 3.14 10.35 -4.51
C GLY A 174 2.73 9.39 -5.62
N LEU A 175 2.76 9.90 -6.86
CA LEU A 175 2.49 9.13 -8.07
C LEU A 175 3.52 9.47 -9.15
N ARG A 176 3.54 8.65 -10.20
CA ARG A 176 4.37 8.95 -11.36
C ARG A 176 3.65 9.87 -12.33
N LEU A 177 2.44 9.53 -12.72
CA LEU A 177 1.66 10.16 -13.77
C LEU A 177 0.29 10.59 -13.23
N ALA A 178 -0.31 11.59 -13.87
CA ALA A 178 -1.65 12.07 -13.52
C ALA A 178 -2.74 11.01 -13.77
N GLU A 179 -2.57 10.15 -14.77
CA GLU A 179 -3.49 9.04 -15.08
C GLU A 179 -3.52 7.92 -14.03
N ASP A 180 -2.59 7.94 -13.07
CA ASP A 180 -2.61 7.05 -11.91
C ASP A 180 -3.45 7.61 -10.75
N LEU A 181 -3.93 8.86 -10.83
CA LEU A 181 -4.83 9.45 -9.83
C LEU A 181 -6.16 8.70 -9.82
N CYS A 182 -6.52 8.23 -8.65
CA CYS A 182 -7.82 7.64 -8.33
C CYS A 182 -8.27 8.20 -6.97
N LEU A 183 -9.49 7.98 -6.53
CA LEU A 183 -9.99 8.42 -5.21
C LEU A 183 -9.92 9.95 -4.98
N VAL A 184 -9.77 10.76 -6.02
CA VAL A 184 -9.65 12.24 -5.89
C VAL A 184 -10.94 12.81 -5.32
N ASP A 185 -12.08 12.42 -5.87
CA ASP A 185 -13.38 12.91 -5.43
C ASP A 185 -13.68 12.52 -3.97
N GLU A 186 -13.28 11.33 -3.55
CA GLU A 186 -13.44 10.86 -2.17
C GLU A 186 -12.52 11.63 -1.21
N LEU A 187 -11.27 11.89 -1.60
CA LEU A 187 -10.34 12.69 -0.80
C LEU A 187 -10.78 14.15 -0.68
N ASP A 188 -11.29 14.75 -1.77
CA ASP A 188 -11.84 16.10 -1.77
C ASP A 188 -13.10 16.19 -0.89
N GLU A 189 -13.96 15.20 -0.95
CA GLU A 189 -15.14 15.13 -0.09
C GLU A 189 -14.77 15.00 1.39
N LEU A 190 -13.77 14.19 1.74
CA LEU A 190 -13.24 14.10 3.10
C LEU A 190 -12.68 15.44 3.56
N ALA A 191 -11.87 16.12 2.75
CA ALA A 191 -11.30 17.43 3.08
C ALA A 191 -12.38 18.50 3.23
N ARG A 192 -13.43 18.46 2.42
CA ARG A 192 -14.57 19.38 2.51
C ARG A 192 -15.39 19.18 3.79
N ARG A 193 -15.55 17.92 4.24
CA ARG A 193 -16.32 17.59 5.46
C ARG A 193 -15.55 17.81 6.74
N HIS A 194 -14.22 17.62 6.69
CA HIS A 194 -13.37 17.61 7.86
C HIS A 194 -12.28 18.66 7.76
N PRO A 195 -12.47 19.86 8.34
CA PRO A 195 -11.50 20.97 8.25
C PRO A 195 -10.12 20.65 8.85
N TRP A 196 -10.00 19.58 9.64
CA TRP A 196 -8.74 19.09 10.17
C TRP A 196 -7.96 18.24 9.17
N PHE A 197 -8.54 17.85 8.03
CA PHE A 197 -7.91 17.03 6.99
C PHE A 197 -7.60 17.86 5.75
N ALA A 198 -6.39 17.68 5.24
CA ALA A 198 -5.96 18.23 3.95
C ALA A 198 -5.11 17.22 3.21
N TRP A 199 -5.13 17.28 1.87
CA TRP A 199 -4.31 16.40 1.05
C TRP A 199 -3.70 17.10 -0.16
N LEU A 200 -2.55 16.59 -0.64
CA LEU A 200 -1.87 17.05 -1.85
C LEU A 200 -1.27 15.86 -2.60
N ALA A 201 -1.40 15.87 -3.93
CA ALA A 201 -0.70 14.92 -4.79
C ALA A 201 0.62 15.49 -5.28
N SER A 202 1.66 14.64 -5.33
CA SER A 202 2.95 14.93 -5.94
C SER A 202 3.20 14.00 -7.12
N LEU A 203 3.47 14.57 -8.30
CA LEU A 203 3.77 13.80 -9.51
C LEU A 203 5.26 13.92 -9.85
N SER A 204 5.93 12.77 -10.05
CA SER A 204 7.33 12.76 -10.49
C SER A 204 7.48 13.03 -11.99
N GLN A 205 6.42 12.85 -12.78
CA GLN A 205 6.32 13.21 -14.20
C GLN A 205 5.00 13.95 -14.45
N PRO A 206 4.88 15.20 -13.97
CA PRO A 206 3.64 15.95 -14.08
C PRO A 206 3.41 16.44 -15.53
N PRO A 207 2.15 16.44 -16.00
CA PRO A 207 1.82 17.06 -17.28
C PRO A 207 1.95 18.59 -17.23
N PRO A 208 1.98 19.28 -18.39
CA PRO A 208 1.84 20.72 -18.42
C PRO A 208 0.56 21.19 -17.71
N GLY A 209 0.66 22.27 -16.94
CA GLY A 209 -0.49 22.80 -16.18
C GLY A 209 -0.80 22.11 -14.86
N TRP A 210 0.00 21.11 -14.43
CA TRP A 210 -0.18 20.48 -13.11
C TRP A 210 0.01 21.50 -11.97
N GLU A 211 -0.99 21.63 -11.09
CA GLU A 211 -1.01 22.59 -9.98
C GLU A 211 -0.58 21.98 -8.64
N GLY A 212 -0.53 20.64 -8.53
CA GLY A 212 -0.04 19.96 -7.33
C GLY A 212 1.50 19.96 -7.20
N LEU A 213 2.01 19.22 -6.23
CA LEU A 213 3.45 19.10 -6.00
C LEU A 213 4.15 18.40 -7.17
N ARG A 214 5.42 18.75 -7.40
CA ARG A 214 6.25 18.20 -8.47
C ARG A 214 7.46 17.50 -7.86
N GLY A 215 7.82 16.33 -8.42
CA GLY A 215 8.92 15.52 -7.95
C GLY A 215 8.45 14.33 -7.09
N ARG A 216 9.41 13.65 -6.48
CA ARG A 216 9.13 12.58 -5.53
C ARG A 216 8.73 13.14 -4.18
N LEU A 217 7.97 12.38 -3.38
CA LEU A 217 7.61 12.80 -2.02
C LEU A 217 8.84 13.14 -1.17
N THR A 218 9.92 12.39 -1.33
CA THR A 218 11.19 12.60 -0.63
C THR A 218 11.87 13.94 -0.93
N GLU A 219 11.49 14.58 -2.04
CA GLU A 219 11.99 15.88 -2.47
C GLU A 219 10.97 17.00 -2.18
N SER A 220 9.69 16.74 -2.45
CA SER A 220 8.65 17.75 -2.44
C SER A 220 8.05 18.01 -1.06
N VAL A 221 8.03 17.02 -0.16
CA VAL A 221 7.35 17.15 1.13
C VAL A 221 8.24 17.75 2.25
N PRO A 222 9.51 17.35 2.44
CA PRO A 222 10.32 17.87 3.54
C PRO A 222 10.38 19.40 3.63
N PRO A 223 10.43 20.16 2.51
CA PRO A 223 10.40 21.63 2.57
C PRO A 223 9.09 22.22 3.10
N LEU A 224 7.98 21.44 3.05
CA LEU A 224 6.66 21.89 3.52
C LEU A 224 6.46 21.65 5.03
N LEU A 225 7.30 20.84 5.65
CA LEU A 225 7.22 20.53 7.07
C LEU A 225 7.86 21.67 7.90
N ALA A 226 7.11 22.73 8.12
CA ALA A 226 7.59 23.92 8.84
C ALA A 226 8.08 23.62 10.26
N THR A 227 7.46 22.64 10.92
CA THR A 227 7.86 22.12 12.24
C THR A 227 7.78 20.60 12.20
N LEU A 228 8.73 19.94 12.86
CA LEU A 228 8.80 18.47 12.89
C LEU A 228 8.30 17.91 14.23
N GLY A 229 8.36 18.70 15.29
CA GLY A 229 7.89 18.31 16.61
C GLY A 229 6.36 18.27 16.69
N GLY A 230 5.82 17.40 17.56
CA GLY A 230 4.38 17.23 17.74
C GLY A 230 3.67 16.54 16.57
N LYS A 231 4.40 15.79 15.73
CA LYS A 231 3.87 15.09 14.56
C LYS A 231 4.21 13.61 14.59
N ARG A 232 3.26 12.80 14.18
CA ARG A 232 3.43 11.38 13.89
C ARG A 232 3.38 11.18 12.38
N TYR A 233 4.30 10.40 11.87
CA TYR A 233 4.46 10.14 10.44
C TYR A 233 4.03 8.72 10.11
N VAL A 234 3.19 8.57 9.10
CA VAL A 234 2.76 7.25 8.58
C VAL A 234 3.18 7.14 7.13
N LEU A 235 4.11 6.24 6.85
CA LEU A 235 4.72 6.03 5.53
C LEU A 235 4.19 4.73 4.94
N VAL A 236 3.52 4.79 3.78
CA VAL A 236 2.90 3.62 3.14
C VAL A 236 3.24 3.54 1.66
N GLY A 237 3.62 2.36 1.18
CA GLY A 237 3.78 2.10 -0.24
C GLY A 237 5.17 1.62 -0.66
N ASN A 238 5.81 2.31 -1.59
CA ASN A 238 7.10 1.91 -2.14
C ASN A 238 8.22 1.89 -1.09
N GLY A 239 8.89 0.74 -0.94
CA GLY A 239 9.93 0.56 0.07
C GLY A 239 11.09 1.56 -0.04
N ALA A 240 11.53 1.90 -1.26
CA ALA A 240 12.59 2.89 -1.45
C ALA A 240 12.14 4.29 -0.97
N MET A 241 10.90 4.69 -1.28
CA MET A 241 10.36 5.97 -0.78
C MET A 241 10.31 5.99 0.75
N ILE A 242 9.84 4.90 1.36
CA ILE A 242 9.73 4.79 2.82
C ILE A 242 11.11 4.90 3.46
N GLU A 243 12.10 4.16 2.95
CA GLU A 243 13.47 4.18 3.46
C GLU A 243 14.10 5.58 3.34
N GLU A 244 14.02 6.19 2.14
CA GLU A 244 14.54 7.54 1.90
C GLU A 244 13.87 8.59 2.80
N MET A 245 12.52 8.53 2.93
CA MET A 245 11.77 9.48 3.75
C MET A 245 12.06 9.29 5.25
N ALA A 246 12.11 8.06 5.73
CA ALA A 246 12.43 7.78 7.13
C ALA A 246 13.84 8.28 7.51
N VAL A 247 14.81 8.12 6.60
CA VAL A 247 16.16 8.69 6.78
C VAL A 247 16.10 10.22 6.79
N ALA A 248 15.41 10.84 5.83
CA ALA A 248 15.29 12.30 5.76
C ALA A 248 14.64 12.88 7.02
N LEU A 249 13.56 12.28 7.51
CA LEU A 249 12.90 12.70 8.75
C LEU A 249 13.82 12.55 9.97
N SER A 250 14.56 11.44 10.05
CA SER A 250 15.55 11.22 11.12
C SER A 250 16.70 12.23 11.08
N ASP A 251 17.21 12.56 9.89
CA ASP A 251 18.26 13.57 9.72
C ASP A 251 17.79 14.99 10.14
N LEU A 252 16.49 15.23 10.00
CA LEU A 252 15.83 16.44 10.48
C LEU A 252 15.50 16.41 11.99
N GLY A 253 15.78 15.29 12.69
CA GLY A 253 15.62 15.14 14.13
C GLY A 253 14.30 14.53 14.60
N VAL A 254 13.52 13.92 13.70
CA VAL A 254 12.31 13.17 14.10
C VAL A 254 12.71 11.87 14.81
N ASP A 255 12.11 11.61 15.97
CA ASP A 255 12.29 10.36 16.70
C ASP A 255 11.66 9.20 15.90
N GLY A 256 12.40 8.12 15.72
CA GLY A 256 11.94 6.94 14.97
C GLY A 256 10.68 6.27 15.55
N THR A 257 10.38 6.48 16.83
CA THR A 257 9.13 5.98 17.46
C THR A 257 7.88 6.70 16.96
N LEU A 258 8.05 7.87 16.36
CA LEU A 258 6.99 8.67 15.73
C LEU A 258 6.78 8.32 14.25
N ILE A 259 7.56 7.39 13.70
CA ILE A 259 7.48 6.98 12.30
C ILE A 259 6.91 5.57 12.23
N HIS A 260 5.72 5.44 11.64
CA HIS A 260 5.09 4.16 11.27
C HIS A 260 5.34 3.88 9.81
N GLU A 261 5.78 2.67 9.50
CA GLU A 261 6.14 2.25 8.14
C GLU A 261 5.33 1.03 7.72
N GLU A 262 4.72 1.07 6.53
CA GLU A 262 4.04 -0.05 5.89
C GLU A 262 4.55 -0.20 4.44
N VAL A 263 5.45 -1.14 4.23
CA VAL A 263 6.15 -1.33 2.94
C VAL A 263 5.35 -2.22 2.01
N TYR A 264 4.97 -1.69 0.85
CA TYR A 264 4.40 -2.47 -0.25
C TYR A 264 5.51 -2.93 -1.19
N PHE A 265 5.39 -4.17 -1.63
CA PHE A 265 6.33 -4.71 -2.59
C PHE A 265 6.11 -4.08 -3.97
N ASN A 266 7.17 -3.45 -4.53
CA ASN A 266 7.14 -2.94 -5.88
C ASN A 266 8.15 -3.69 -6.77
N VAL A 267 7.66 -4.53 -7.68
CA VAL A 267 8.49 -5.34 -8.60
C VAL A 267 9.31 -4.48 -9.57
N ARG A 268 8.90 -3.24 -9.83
CA ARG A 268 9.61 -2.31 -10.74
C ARG A 268 10.91 -1.76 -10.14
N HIS A 269 10.99 -1.66 -8.84
CA HIS A 269 12.25 -1.42 -8.15
C HIS A 269 12.71 -2.80 -7.66
N ARG A 270 13.69 -3.39 -8.35
CA ARG A 270 14.33 -4.61 -7.83
C ARG A 270 14.99 -4.23 -6.51
N PRO A 271 14.37 -4.51 -5.35
CA PRO A 271 15.03 -4.29 -4.08
C PRO A 271 16.33 -5.08 -4.09
N ASP A 272 17.29 -4.66 -3.30
CA ASP A 272 18.50 -5.43 -3.02
C ASP A 272 18.12 -6.91 -2.87
N PRO A 273 18.78 -7.84 -3.57
CA PRO A 273 18.49 -9.28 -3.46
C PRO A 273 18.47 -9.77 -2.01
N GLN A 274 19.24 -9.16 -1.12
CA GLN A 274 19.25 -9.48 0.31
C GLN A 274 17.94 -9.03 0.99
N VAL A 275 17.47 -7.82 0.70
CA VAL A 275 16.18 -7.32 1.20
C VAL A 275 15.02 -8.17 0.68
N LEU A 276 15.07 -8.59 -0.60
CA LEU A 276 14.12 -9.53 -1.18
C LEU A 276 14.14 -10.88 -0.49
N SER A 277 15.34 -11.39 -0.16
CA SER A 277 15.52 -12.64 0.56
C SER A 277 14.94 -12.55 1.97
N ASP A 278 15.20 -11.46 2.68
CA ASP A 278 14.71 -11.22 4.03
C ASP A 278 13.18 -11.06 4.07
N ILE A 279 12.62 -10.33 3.09
CA ILE A 279 11.17 -10.21 2.93
C ILE A 279 10.57 -11.58 2.58
N ARG A 280 11.13 -12.32 1.63
CA ARG A 280 10.66 -13.66 1.26
C ARG A 280 10.74 -14.63 2.44
N ALA A 281 11.82 -14.63 3.20
CA ALA A 281 11.97 -15.48 4.39
C ALA A 281 10.86 -15.20 5.42
N ARG A 282 10.48 -13.94 5.62
CA ARG A 282 9.38 -13.54 6.50
C ARG A 282 8.01 -13.93 5.96
N PHE A 283 7.80 -13.85 4.64
CA PHE A 283 6.54 -14.27 3.99
C PHE A 283 6.37 -15.78 3.87
N VAL A 284 7.46 -16.52 3.76
CA VAL A 284 7.47 -17.99 3.66
C VAL A 284 7.40 -18.65 5.03
N ALA A 285 7.76 -17.92 6.11
CA ALA A 285 7.55 -18.43 7.46
C ALA A 285 6.06 -18.71 7.66
N SER A 286 5.72 -20.00 7.73
CA SER A 286 4.34 -20.49 7.91
C SER A 286 3.64 -19.89 9.12
N ASP A 287 4.41 -19.34 10.06
CA ASP A 287 3.98 -18.77 11.32
C ASP A 287 3.33 -17.38 11.18
N LEU A 288 3.59 -16.64 10.08
CA LEU A 288 2.98 -15.32 9.82
C LEU A 288 1.45 -15.38 9.64
N PHE A 289 0.93 -16.54 9.30
CA PHE A 289 -0.49 -16.80 9.12
C PHE A 289 -1.01 -17.93 10.03
N SER A 290 -0.29 -18.21 11.11
CA SER A 290 -0.74 -19.12 12.15
C SER A 290 -1.80 -18.41 13.02
N PRO A 291 -2.85 -19.13 13.52
CA PRO A 291 -3.83 -18.56 14.44
C PRO A 291 -3.24 -17.97 15.73
N HIS A 292 -2.00 -18.34 16.06
CA HIS A 292 -1.27 -17.85 17.23
C HIS A 292 -0.35 -16.66 16.94
N ALA A 293 -0.28 -16.17 15.70
CA ALA A 293 0.59 -15.05 15.30
C ALA A 293 0.16 -13.69 15.88
N HIS A 294 -1.04 -13.59 16.45
CA HIS A 294 -1.54 -12.34 17.04
C HIS A 294 -0.72 -11.79 18.21
N GLN A 295 0.21 -12.56 18.77
CA GLN A 295 0.99 -12.14 19.94
C GLN A 295 2.46 -11.80 19.67
N GLN A 296 3.02 -12.05 18.50
CA GLN A 296 4.48 -11.95 18.30
C GLN A 296 4.96 -11.15 17.07
N THR A 297 4.10 -10.73 16.18
CA THR A 297 4.56 -10.05 14.97
C THR A 297 4.36 -8.54 15.04
N GLY A 298 5.43 -7.84 15.26
CA GLY A 298 5.60 -6.50 14.71
C GLY A 298 5.31 -6.52 13.20
N GLY A 299 4.63 -5.49 12.70
CA GLY A 299 4.07 -5.40 11.34
C GLY A 299 4.87 -6.12 10.28
N LEU A 300 4.16 -6.84 9.42
CA LEU A 300 4.72 -7.74 8.40
C LEU A 300 5.71 -7.07 7.46
N LEU A 301 5.65 -5.78 7.36
CA LEU A 301 6.40 -4.95 6.43
C LEU A 301 7.17 -3.83 7.14
N SER A 302 7.15 -3.81 8.47
CA SER A 302 8.01 -2.90 9.22
C SER A 302 9.47 -3.33 9.01
N LEU A 303 10.28 -2.43 8.52
CA LEU A 303 11.71 -2.62 8.48
C LEU A 303 12.22 -2.57 9.92
N GLU A 304 12.48 -3.73 10.52
CA GLU A 304 12.87 -3.86 11.95
C GLU A 304 14.25 -3.26 12.27
N LYS A 305 15.02 -2.86 11.26
CA LYS A 305 16.28 -2.17 11.52
C LYS A 305 15.99 -0.76 12.04
N PRO A 306 16.55 -0.36 13.18
CA PRO A 306 16.49 1.03 13.63
C PRO A 306 16.92 1.98 12.50
N ILE A 307 16.26 3.12 12.36
CA ILE A 307 16.59 4.13 11.33
C ILE A 307 18.09 4.49 11.39
N ALA A 308 18.68 4.55 12.57
CA ALA A 308 20.11 4.76 12.77
C ALA A 308 21.00 3.69 12.11
N ALA A 309 20.58 2.43 12.13
CA ALA A 309 21.31 1.34 11.48
C ALA A 309 21.20 1.41 9.94
N ARG A 310 20.09 1.91 9.41
CA ARG A 310 19.90 2.17 7.97
C ARG A 310 20.84 3.29 7.50
N ARG A 311 20.96 4.35 8.30
CA ARG A 311 21.88 5.47 8.04
C ARG A 311 23.33 5.00 7.95
N GLN A 312 23.78 4.12 8.87
CA GLN A 312 25.13 3.57 8.85
C GLN A 312 25.38 2.70 7.60
N ALA A 313 24.42 1.90 7.18
CA ALA A 313 24.54 1.08 5.97
C ALA A 313 24.64 1.94 4.70
N ARG A 314 23.91 3.04 4.62
CA ARG A 314 23.97 3.99 3.50
C ARG A 314 25.32 4.73 3.44
N ASN A 315 25.78 5.24 4.56
CA ASN A 315 27.08 5.94 4.64
C ASN A 315 28.27 5.00 4.38
N GLY A 316 28.12 3.69 4.64
CA GLY A 316 29.11 2.67 4.29
C GLY A 316 29.12 2.31 2.80
N ALA A 317 28.01 2.49 2.09
CA ALA A 317 27.89 2.22 0.66
C ALA A 317 28.40 3.38 -0.24
N GLU A 318 28.39 4.61 0.27
CA GLU A 318 28.90 5.79 -0.45
C GLU A 318 30.45 5.82 -0.59
N GLY A 319 31.17 4.94 0.15
CA GLY A 319 32.63 4.74 0.03
C GLY A 319 33.06 3.75 -1.04
N GLY A 320 32.13 3.05 -1.70
CA GLY A 320 32.41 2.12 -2.78
C GLY A 320 32.09 2.77 -4.13
N SER A 321 33.10 2.79 -5.02
CA SER A 321 33.00 3.31 -6.39
C SER A 321 31.71 2.87 -7.09
N VAL A 322 30.96 3.86 -7.59
CA VAL A 322 29.76 3.67 -8.44
C VAL A 322 30.15 2.79 -9.64
N PRO A 323 29.45 1.66 -9.87
CA PRO A 323 29.68 0.87 -11.08
C PRO A 323 29.32 1.71 -12.33
N PRO A 324 30.09 1.66 -13.41
CA PRO A 324 29.77 2.38 -14.64
C PRO A 324 28.51 1.79 -15.27
N GLY A 325 27.44 2.57 -15.36
CA GLY A 325 26.17 2.17 -15.98
C GLY A 325 24.93 2.92 -15.51
N TRP A 326 25.07 3.93 -14.66
CA TRP A 326 23.94 4.72 -14.16
C TRP A 326 24.08 6.19 -14.61
N GLN A 327 24.14 6.39 -15.93
CA GLN A 327 23.88 7.69 -16.57
C GLN A 327 22.79 7.45 -17.60
N GLU A 328 21.69 8.13 -17.42
CA GLU A 328 20.44 8.33 -18.17
C GLU A 328 19.20 7.73 -17.56
#